data_214a85bd1f667a4cf9d6856f46ee9bb4
#
_entry.id   214a85bd1f667a4cf9d6856f46ee9bb4
#
_cell.length_a   1.000
_cell.length_b   1.000
_cell.length_c   1.000
_cell.angle_alpha   90.00
_cell.angle_beta   90.00
_cell.angle_gamma   90.00
#
_symmetry.space_group_name_H-M   'P 1'
#
loop_
_entity.id
_entity.type
_entity.pdbx_description
1 polymer ?
#
loop_
_entity_poly.entity_id
_entity_poly.type
_entity_poly.pdbx_seq_one_letter_code
_entity_poly.pdbx_strand_id
1 'polypeptide(L)'
;RKESSAASDVYKRQDMGYQMINNWAYAGSHNGWKFTDYDASSPLLATEINANIAIETNADFSTAGKSIQFAYGGNFKNTAGFKIENFYRTAGKDFWITRDSLAAPAINKPVNYGTQLHLMGPSNKFFNYGLQFNRGKGSEWYSALGYSTTYGAKASFSPRDNLNFTLMYEHGYEDDWLNWIDDNLLGIYQRKQRTTVVSMNWFGGDKHELRVKAQMVAFTARQPSAYLGDLKGALTPVDVALSPFSLSDLAFQVRYRYEVLPLAYLYVVYSKGGRIVELDEEDRLGKLYQRPWDNPQADSFTVKLRYRF
;
A
#
# COMPACT_ATOMS: atom_id res chain seq x y z
N ARG A 1 10.39 24.12 -12.32
CA ARG A 1 9.32 23.83 -13.29
C ARG A 1 8.02 23.76 -12.50
N LYS A 2 7.09 24.66 -12.74
CA LYS A 2 5.74 24.62 -12.17
C LYS A 2 4.91 23.69 -13.04
N GLU A 3 4.46 22.58 -12.49
CA GLU A 3 3.42 21.77 -13.10
C GLU A 3 2.11 22.04 -12.35
N SER A 4 1.18 22.72 -12.96
CA SER A 4 -0.19 22.82 -12.48
C SER A 4 -1.02 21.78 -13.25
N SER A 5 -1.55 20.78 -12.55
CA SER A 5 -2.57 19.91 -13.13
C SER A 5 -3.92 20.60 -13.04
N ALA A 6 -4.48 20.95 -14.18
CA ALA A 6 -5.82 21.49 -14.29
C ALA A 6 -6.87 20.45 -13.88
N ALA A 7 -8.02 20.95 -13.41
CA ALA A 7 -9.15 20.18 -12.96
C ALA A 7 -9.47 18.97 -13.86
N SER A 8 -9.59 17.81 -13.24
CA SER A 8 -10.03 16.58 -13.91
C SER A 8 -11.54 16.68 -14.19
N ASP A 9 -11.93 16.55 -15.45
CA ASP A 9 -13.30 16.40 -15.86
C ASP A 9 -13.96 15.17 -15.23
N VAL A 10 -15.16 15.36 -14.71
CA VAL A 10 -16.02 14.30 -14.20
C VAL A 10 -16.61 13.52 -15.39
N TYR A 11 -15.79 12.70 -16.03
CA TYR A 11 -16.30 11.74 -17.01
C TYR A 11 -16.42 10.36 -16.37
N LYS A 12 -17.61 9.76 -16.48
CA LYS A 12 -17.79 8.32 -16.26
C LYS A 12 -16.95 7.58 -17.32
N ARG A 13 -15.71 7.24 -16.95
CA ARG A 13 -14.88 6.36 -17.77
C ARG A 13 -15.33 4.92 -17.52
N GLN A 14 -16.22 4.43 -18.35
CA GLN A 14 -16.71 3.04 -18.28
C GLN A 14 -15.74 2.00 -18.89
N ASP A 15 -14.71 2.41 -19.63
CA ASP A 15 -14.03 1.49 -20.55
C ASP A 15 -12.58 1.11 -20.24
N MET A 16 -11.95 1.63 -19.19
CA MET A 16 -10.53 1.39 -18.96
C MET A 16 -10.16 1.16 -17.49
N GLY A 17 -10.55 0.01 -16.95
CA GLY A 17 -9.98 -0.46 -15.70
C GLY A 17 -10.82 -0.14 -14.45
N TYR A 18 -10.44 -0.76 -13.34
CA TYR A 18 -11.04 -0.60 -12.03
C TYR A 18 -10.92 0.84 -11.53
N GLN A 19 -12.04 1.54 -11.41
CA GLN A 19 -12.12 2.82 -10.70
C GLN A 19 -12.56 2.56 -9.27
N MET A 20 -11.70 2.93 -8.30
CA MET A 20 -12.06 2.83 -6.88
C MET A 20 -13.22 3.75 -6.52
N ILE A 21 -13.41 4.87 -7.24
CA ILE A 21 -14.45 5.87 -6.98
C ILE A 21 -15.02 6.41 -8.28
N ASN A 22 -16.35 6.34 -8.42
CA ASN A 22 -17.05 6.88 -9.59
C ASN A 22 -17.51 8.34 -9.40
N ASN A 23 -17.42 8.89 -8.20
CA ASN A 23 -18.08 10.10 -7.78
C ASN A 23 -17.14 11.00 -6.96
N TRP A 24 -16.01 11.37 -7.56
CA TRP A 24 -14.95 12.09 -6.87
C TRP A 24 -14.37 13.21 -7.72
N ALA A 25 -14.21 14.37 -7.13
CA ALA A 25 -13.53 15.50 -7.71
C ALA A 25 -12.35 15.93 -6.81
N TYR A 26 -11.25 16.24 -7.45
CA TYR A 26 -10.02 16.65 -6.81
C TYR A 26 -9.51 17.94 -7.41
N ALA A 27 -9.15 18.89 -6.55
CA ALA A 27 -8.41 20.08 -6.95
C ALA A 27 -7.22 20.25 -6.02
N GLY A 28 -6.03 20.50 -6.57
CA GLY A 28 -4.84 20.64 -5.76
C GLY A 28 -3.72 21.40 -6.44
N SER A 29 -2.75 21.81 -5.63
CA SER A 29 -1.51 22.44 -6.07
C SER A 29 -0.33 21.69 -5.47
N HIS A 30 0.64 21.37 -6.32
CA HIS A 30 1.93 20.80 -5.93
C HIS A 30 3.04 21.81 -6.20
N ASN A 31 3.83 22.11 -5.19
CA ASN A 31 4.96 23.02 -5.30
C ASN A 31 6.21 22.31 -4.77
N GLY A 32 7.27 22.31 -5.57
CA GLY A 32 8.55 21.70 -5.24
C GLY A 32 9.70 22.65 -5.46
N TRP A 33 10.64 22.67 -4.53
CA TRP A 33 11.89 23.43 -4.60
C TRP A 33 13.03 22.46 -4.38
N LYS A 34 13.99 22.43 -5.31
CA LYS A 34 15.19 21.61 -5.24
C LYS A 34 16.43 22.49 -5.17
N PHE A 35 17.30 22.16 -4.24
CA PHE A 35 18.57 22.83 -4.00
C PHE A 35 19.70 21.84 -4.30
N THR A 36 20.63 22.27 -5.15
CA THR A 36 21.76 21.42 -5.60
C THR A 36 23.10 22.12 -5.52
N ASP A 37 23.11 23.39 -5.12
CA ASP A 37 24.32 24.21 -5.04
C ASP A 37 24.90 24.11 -3.62
N TYR A 38 25.62 23.00 -3.39
CA TYR A 38 26.31 22.72 -2.13
C TYR A 38 27.82 22.72 -2.33
N ASP A 39 28.54 23.28 -1.36
CA ASP A 39 29.99 23.28 -1.37
C ASP A 39 30.57 21.88 -1.52
N ALA A 40 31.80 21.81 -2.06
CA ALA A 40 32.52 20.53 -2.23
C ALA A 40 32.71 19.77 -0.91
N SER A 41 32.86 20.49 0.21
CA SER A 41 32.97 19.95 1.57
C SER A 41 31.67 19.43 2.16
N SER A 42 30.52 19.86 1.65
CA SER A 42 29.21 19.41 2.12
C SER A 42 29.02 17.93 1.83
N PRO A 43 28.49 17.14 2.77
CA PRO A 43 28.07 15.75 2.49
C PRO A 43 26.81 15.67 1.63
N LEU A 44 26.02 16.74 1.52
CA LEU A 44 24.78 16.81 0.75
C LEU A 44 25.08 16.95 -0.75
N LEU A 45 24.32 16.23 -1.55
CA LEU A 45 24.27 16.34 -3.00
C LEU A 45 23.09 17.21 -3.45
N ALA A 46 21.93 16.99 -2.83
CA ALA A 46 20.71 17.74 -3.12
C ALA A 46 19.76 17.69 -1.92
N THR A 47 18.94 18.72 -1.75
CA THR A 47 17.77 18.69 -0.89
C THR A 47 16.55 19.18 -1.65
N GLU A 48 15.37 18.76 -1.20
CA GLU A 48 14.12 19.25 -1.77
C GLU A 48 13.08 19.52 -0.69
N ILE A 49 12.24 20.50 -0.96
CA ILE A 49 11.06 20.84 -0.18
C ILE A 49 9.87 20.67 -1.11
N ASN A 50 8.86 19.97 -0.65
CA ASN A 50 7.60 19.81 -1.39
C ASN A 50 6.44 20.26 -0.49
N ALA A 51 5.52 21.03 -1.06
CA ALA A 51 4.29 21.45 -0.40
C ALA A 51 3.10 21.16 -1.32
N ASN A 52 2.14 20.40 -0.83
CA ASN A 52 0.92 20.03 -1.53
C ASN A 52 -0.28 20.54 -0.76
N ILE A 53 -1.24 21.10 -1.47
CA ILE A 53 -2.54 21.50 -0.93
C ILE A 53 -3.59 20.87 -1.83
N ALA A 54 -4.60 20.23 -1.24
CA ALA A 54 -5.67 19.61 -2.00
C ALA A 54 -7.02 19.77 -1.31
N ILE A 55 -8.07 19.76 -2.13
CA ILE A 55 -9.45 19.64 -1.71
C ILE A 55 -10.07 18.48 -2.47
N GLU A 56 -10.78 17.62 -1.77
CA GLU A 56 -11.47 16.48 -2.31
C GLU A 56 -12.95 16.58 -1.99
N THR A 57 -13.78 16.39 -3.00
CA THR A 57 -15.23 16.45 -2.90
C THR A 57 -15.85 15.26 -3.62
N ASN A 58 -17.06 14.93 -3.24
CA ASN A 58 -17.94 14.10 -4.04
C ASN A 58 -18.57 14.91 -5.18
N ALA A 59 -19.28 14.31 -6.15
CA ALA A 59 -19.92 15.01 -7.26
C ALA A 59 -21.04 15.95 -6.83
N ASP A 60 -21.65 15.75 -5.67
CA ASP A 60 -22.59 16.67 -5.02
C ASP A 60 -21.90 17.80 -4.26
N PHE A 61 -20.57 17.95 -4.42
CA PHE A 61 -19.70 18.90 -3.71
C PHE A 61 -19.63 18.71 -2.19
N SER A 62 -20.14 17.61 -1.65
CA SER A 62 -19.87 17.28 -0.25
C SER A 62 -18.38 16.97 -0.05
N THR A 63 -17.78 17.57 0.98
CA THR A 63 -16.34 17.56 1.17
C THR A 63 -15.85 16.25 1.78
N ALA A 64 -14.98 15.55 1.09
CA ALA A 64 -14.23 14.41 1.64
C ALA A 64 -13.07 14.87 2.54
N GLY A 65 -12.58 16.08 2.36
CA GLY A 65 -11.56 16.74 3.20
C GLY A 65 -10.71 17.73 2.42
N LYS A 66 -10.00 18.57 3.16
CA LYS A 66 -8.94 19.45 2.65
C LYS A 66 -7.64 18.98 3.24
N SER A 67 -6.58 18.87 2.46
CA SER A 67 -5.30 18.39 2.92
C SER A 67 -4.18 19.39 2.62
N ILE A 68 -3.21 19.40 3.51
CA ILE A 68 -1.91 19.99 3.30
C ILE A 68 -0.85 18.95 3.63
N GLN A 69 0.15 18.86 2.79
CA GLN A 69 1.27 17.95 2.94
C GLN A 69 2.55 18.73 2.74
N PHE A 70 3.50 18.54 3.62
CA PHE A 70 4.82 19.15 3.55
C PHE A 70 5.87 18.05 3.66
N ALA A 71 6.79 18.01 2.72
CA ALA A 71 7.90 17.07 2.73
C ALA A 71 9.25 17.80 2.61
N TYR A 72 10.23 17.33 3.35
CA TYR A 72 11.62 17.71 3.24
C TYR A 72 12.46 16.46 3.05
N GLY A 73 13.31 16.46 2.04
CA GLY A 73 14.20 15.34 1.73
C GLY A 73 15.60 15.79 1.33
N GLY A 74 16.53 14.86 1.40
CA GLY A 74 17.90 15.09 0.98
C GLY A 74 18.59 13.82 0.54
N ASN A 75 19.50 14.00 -0.42
CA ASN A 75 20.40 12.97 -0.89
C ASN A 75 21.85 13.37 -0.53
N PHE A 76 22.59 12.42 -0.03
CA PHE A 76 24.00 12.57 0.28
C PHE A 76 24.90 12.12 -0.89
N LYS A 77 26.13 12.63 -0.94
CA LYS A 77 27.13 12.23 -1.95
C LYS A 77 27.46 10.73 -1.93
N ASN A 78 27.29 10.07 -0.78
CA ASN A 78 27.46 8.62 -0.63
C ASN A 78 26.22 7.80 -1.03
N THR A 79 25.26 8.41 -1.75
CA THR A 79 23.99 7.82 -2.20
C THR A 79 22.96 7.52 -1.11
N ALA A 80 23.25 7.77 0.18
CA ALA A 80 22.24 7.75 1.22
C ALA A 80 21.22 8.87 1.03
N GLY A 81 20.04 8.73 1.61
CA GLY A 81 19.02 9.74 1.55
C GLY A 81 18.03 9.65 2.69
N PHE A 82 17.29 10.72 2.88
CA PHE A 82 16.18 10.76 3.82
C PHE A 82 15.02 11.58 3.25
N LYS A 83 13.80 11.28 3.73
CA LYS A 83 12.62 12.10 3.50
C LYS A 83 11.78 12.09 4.75
N ILE A 84 11.37 13.26 5.21
CA ILE A 84 10.37 13.46 6.26
C ILE A 84 9.18 14.11 5.60
N GLU A 85 8.01 13.57 5.84
CA GLU A 85 6.75 14.05 5.28
C GLU A 85 5.72 14.19 6.39
N ASN A 86 5.05 15.32 6.44
CA ASN A 86 3.97 15.59 7.37
C ASN A 86 2.72 15.86 6.56
N PHE A 87 1.61 15.29 6.97
CA PHE A 87 0.32 15.56 6.37
C PHE A 87 -0.70 15.97 7.44
N TYR A 88 -1.62 16.79 7.01
CA TYR A 88 -2.79 17.19 7.78
C TYR A 88 -4.00 17.21 6.85
N ARG A 89 -5.10 16.60 7.27
CA ARG A 89 -6.37 16.59 6.55
C ARG A 89 -7.48 16.97 7.51
N THR A 90 -8.31 17.91 7.11
CA THR A 90 -9.49 18.31 7.88
C THR A 90 -10.46 17.14 8.04
N ALA A 91 -11.35 17.25 9.02
CA ALA A 91 -12.53 16.41 9.08
C ALA A 91 -13.30 16.48 7.75
N GLY A 92 -13.91 15.38 7.37
CA GLY A 92 -14.63 15.24 6.12
C GLY A 92 -15.50 13.99 6.13
N LYS A 93 -15.87 13.51 4.95
CA LYS A 93 -16.68 12.31 4.79
C LYS A 93 -15.93 11.21 4.05
N ASP A 94 -16.15 9.97 4.47
CA ASP A 94 -15.74 8.78 3.74
C ASP A 94 -16.97 8.19 3.05
N PHE A 95 -16.98 8.18 1.73
CA PHE A 95 -18.06 7.68 0.90
C PHE A 95 -17.83 6.23 0.44
N TRP A 96 -16.76 5.59 0.85
CA TRP A 96 -16.35 4.27 0.34
C TRP A 96 -16.61 3.14 1.30
N ILE A 97 -16.39 3.44 2.57
CA ILE A 97 -16.42 2.41 3.60
C ILE A 97 -17.79 1.72 3.66
N THR A 98 -18.85 2.45 3.36
CA THR A 98 -20.24 1.96 3.42
C THR A 98 -20.72 1.29 2.13
N ARG A 99 -19.87 1.23 1.10
CA ARG A 99 -20.16 0.57 -0.18
C ARG A 99 -21.51 0.96 -0.79
N ASP A 100 -21.79 2.27 -0.84
CA ASP A 100 -23.03 2.86 -1.37
C ASP A 100 -24.31 2.45 -0.61
N SER A 101 -24.22 2.12 0.69
CA SER A 101 -25.38 1.90 1.54
C SER A 101 -26.34 3.09 1.49
N LEU A 102 -27.62 2.84 1.24
CA LEU A 102 -28.66 3.88 1.26
C LEU A 102 -28.96 4.36 2.69
N ALA A 103 -28.73 3.53 3.70
CA ALA A 103 -28.93 3.88 5.11
C ALA A 103 -27.78 4.73 5.68
N ALA A 104 -26.57 4.56 5.16
CA ALA A 104 -25.38 5.31 5.53
C ALA A 104 -24.51 5.60 4.29
N PRO A 105 -24.84 6.60 3.47
CA PRO A 105 -24.12 6.85 2.22
C PRO A 105 -22.69 7.38 2.43
N ALA A 106 -22.35 7.81 3.64
CA ALA A 106 -21.02 8.25 4.02
C ALA A 106 -20.82 8.17 5.53
N ILE A 107 -19.56 8.14 5.96
CA ILE A 107 -19.20 8.20 7.39
C ILE A 107 -18.36 9.46 7.65
N ASN A 108 -18.62 10.15 8.75
CA ASN A 108 -17.82 11.30 9.17
C ASN A 108 -16.44 10.85 9.63
N LYS A 109 -15.41 11.34 8.97
CA LYS A 109 -14.00 11.12 9.36
C LYS A 109 -13.52 12.27 10.22
N PRO A 110 -12.80 11.98 11.32
CA PRO A 110 -12.14 13.00 12.10
C PRO A 110 -10.98 13.64 11.33
N VAL A 111 -10.38 14.67 11.91
CA VAL A 111 -9.11 15.22 11.44
C VAL A 111 -8.05 14.13 11.44
N ASN A 112 -7.32 14.03 10.32
CA ASN A 112 -6.19 13.12 10.14
C ASN A 112 -4.89 13.91 10.06
N TYR A 113 -3.85 13.42 10.69
CA TYR A 113 -2.51 13.99 10.62
C TYR A 113 -1.46 12.93 10.91
N GLY A 114 -0.27 13.13 10.39
CA GLY A 114 0.81 12.19 10.67
C GLY A 114 2.14 12.62 10.10
N THR A 115 3.15 11.83 10.45
CA THR A 115 4.52 11.97 9.98
C THR A 115 4.99 10.65 9.37
N GLN A 116 5.66 10.75 8.23
CA GLN A 116 6.33 9.66 7.56
C GLN A 116 7.83 9.96 7.50
N LEU A 117 8.64 8.99 7.84
CA LEU A 117 10.09 9.03 7.75
C LEU A 117 10.56 7.91 6.82
N HIS A 118 11.32 8.28 5.80
CA HIS A 118 11.99 7.33 4.91
C HIS A 118 13.49 7.57 4.99
N LEU A 119 14.23 6.51 5.23
CA LEU A 119 15.68 6.50 5.26
C LEU A 119 16.18 5.53 4.20
N MET A 120 17.11 5.97 3.38
CA MET A 120 17.81 5.15 2.40
C MET A 120 19.29 5.11 2.79
N GLY A 121 19.80 3.91 2.98
CA GLY A 121 21.22 3.72 3.26
C GLY A 121 22.09 3.95 2.02
N PRO A 122 23.40 4.09 2.20
CA PRO A 122 24.33 4.13 1.09
C PRO A 122 24.13 2.94 0.18
N SER A 123 23.98 3.21 -1.11
CA SER A 123 23.76 2.19 -2.13
C SER A 123 25.07 1.89 -2.87
N ASN A 124 25.34 0.62 -3.10
CA ASN A 124 26.40 0.18 -4.00
C ASN A 124 25.84 -0.89 -4.95
N LYS A 125 26.67 -1.37 -5.88
CA LYS A 125 26.24 -2.34 -6.88
C LYS A 125 25.75 -3.67 -6.30
N PHE A 126 26.17 -4.02 -5.08
CA PHE A 126 25.84 -5.29 -4.45
C PHE A 126 24.68 -5.18 -3.47
N PHE A 127 24.54 -4.03 -2.80
CA PHE A 127 23.59 -3.91 -1.70
C PHE A 127 22.98 -2.51 -1.61
N ASN A 128 21.67 -2.45 -1.42
CA ASN A 128 20.93 -1.26 -1.03
C ASN A 128 19.84 -1.62 -0.02
N TYR A 129 19.48 -0.65 0.84
CA TYR A 129 18.43 -0.83 1.84
C TYR A 129 17.72 0.48 2.14
N GLY A 130 16.51 0.35 2.62
CA GLY A 130 15.69 1.46 3.08
C GLY A 130 14.86 1.06 4.30
N LEU A 131 14.59 2.05 5.13
CA LEU A 131 13.71 1.94 6.30
C LEU A 131 12.60 2.97 6.16
N GLN A 132 11.40 2.60 6.63
CA GLN A 132 10.27 3.51 6.71
C GLN A 132 9.63 3.43 8.08
N PHE A 133 9.15 4.57 8.54
CA PHE A 133 8.36 4.68 9.76
C PHE A 133 7.26 5.71 9.52
N ASN A 134 6.02 5.33 9.83
CA ASN A 134 4.86 6.21 9.72
C ASN A 134 4.10 6.17 11.03
N ARG A 135 3.68 7.33 11.53
CA ARG A 135 2.79 7.44 12.67
C ARG A 135 1.84 8.62 12.50
N GLY A 136 0.57 8.38 12.77
CA GLY A 136 -0.44 9.42 12.65
C GLY A 136 -1.75 9.06 13.34
N LYS A 137 -2.66 10.02 13.41
CA LYS A 137 -4.06 9.79 13.75
C LYS A 137 -4.85 9.66 12.44
N GLY A 138 -5.62 8.60 12.33
CA GLY A 138 -6.25 8.23 11.08
C GLY A 138 -5.25 7.68 10.07
N SER A 139 -5.71 7.48 8.85
CA SER A 139 -4.87 7.09 7.73
C SER A 139 -5.30 7.86 6.49
N GLU A 140 -4.35 8.19 5.64
CA GLU A 140 -4.64 8.96 4.42
C GLU A 140 -5.60 8.21 3.48
N TRP A 141 -5.46 6.88 3.43
CA TRP A 141 -6.14 6.02 2.45
C TRP A 141 -7.09 4.99 3.07
N TYR A 142 -7.08 4.81 4.39
CA TYR A 142 -7.86 3.78 5.07
C TYR A 142 -8.76 4.41 6.12
N SER A 143 -9.84 3.72 6.43
CA SER A 143 -10.84 4.19 7.39
C SER A 143 -10.41 3.90 8.83
N ALA A 144 -9.21 4.32 9.23
CA ALA A 144 -8.81 4.32 10.61
C ALA A 144 -9.28 5.61 11.29
N LEU A 145 -9.91 5.49 12.45
CA LEU A 145 -10.39 6.62 13.25
C LEU A 145 -9.40 6.99 14.36
N GLY A 146 -8.60 6.02 14.81
CA GLY A 146 -7.60 6.12 15.85
C GLY A 146 -6.19 6.33 15.31
N TYR A 147 -5.20 6.00 16.15
CA TYR A 147 -3.80 6.08 15.76
C TYR A 147 -3.36 4.88 14.93
N SER A 148 -2.51 5.14 13.97
CA SER A 148 -1.82 4.13 13.18
C SER A 148 -0.31 4.29 13.30
N THR A 149 0.40 3.16 13.31
CA THR A 149 1.87 3.12 13.29
C THR A 149 2.28 2.05 12.29
N THR A 150 3.14 2.39 11.37
CA THR A 150 3.71 1.44 10.41
C THR A 150 5.22 1.60 10.39
N TYR A 151 5.93 0.50 10.38
CA TYR A 151 7.36 0.47 10.15
C TYR A 151 7.72 -0.63 9.18
N GLY A 152 8.73 -0.39 8.37
CA GLY A 152 9.15 -1.33 7.36
C GLY A 152 10.63 -1.21 7.00
N ALA A 153 11.13 -2.27 6.42
CA ALA A 153 12.46 -2.36 5.88
C ALA A 153 12.43 -3.04 4.51
N LYS A 154 13.27 -2.55 3.62
CA LYS A 154 13.54 -3.17 2.32
C LYS A 154 15.04 -3.32 2.14
N ALA A 155 15.48 -4.46 1.66
CA ALA A 155 16.85 -4.71 1.29
C ALA A 155 16.92 -5.40 -0.05
N SER A 156 17.88 -5.02 -0.88
CA SER A 156 18.19 -5.70 -2.14
C SER A 156 19.67 -6.07 -2.17
N PHE A 157 19.95 -7.29 -2.58
CA PHE A 157 21.28 -7.86 -2.65
C PHE A 157 21.52 -8.45 -4.04
N SER A 158 22.57 -7.99 -4.71
CA SER A 158 22.98 -8.41 -6.05
C SER A 158 24.41 -8.97 -6.01
N PRO A 159 24.59 -10.25 -5.63
CA PRO A 159 25.95 -10.85 -5.54
C PRO A 159 26.66 -10.91 -6.89
N ARG A 160 25.89 -10.85 -7.99
CA ARG A 160 26.37 -10.79 -9.37
C ARG A 160 25.43 -9.89 -10.18
N ASP A 161 25.89 -9.37 -11.30
CA ASP A 161 25.10 -8.47 -12.18
C ASP A 161 23.84 -9.15 -12.74
N ASN A 162 23.86 -10.48 -12.83
CA ASN A 162 22.75 -11.29 -13.32
C ASN A 162 21.89 -11.95 -12.23
N LEU A 163 22.11 -11.64 -10.94
CA LEU A 163 21.37 -12.23 -9.83
C LEU A 163 21.04 -11.16 -8.79
N ASN A 164 19.75 -10.96 -8.56
CA ASN A 164 19.23 -10.02 -7.57
C ASN A 164 18.24 -10.71 -6.63
N PHE A 165 18.36 -10.42 -5.34
CA PHE A 165 17.39 -10.76 -4.30
C PHE A 165 16.82 -9.48 -3.69
N THR A 166 15.53 -9.47 -3.39
CA THR A 166 14.90 -8.38 -2.64
C THR A 166 14.04 -8.97 -1.54
N LEU A 167 14.17 -8.40 -0.34
CA LEU A 167 13.32 -8.64 0.81
C LEU A 167 12.67 -7.32 1.22
N MET A 168 11.36 -7.32 1.41
CA MET A 168 10.61 -6.24 2.03
C MET A 168 9.78 -6.81 3.17
N TYR A 169 9.80 -6.13 4.30
CA TYR A 169 8.95 -6.42 5.45
C TYR A 169 8.30 -5.13 5.93
N GLU A 170 7.01 -5.19 6.20
CA GLU A 170 6.25 -4.10 6.77
C GLU A 170 5.36 -4.62 7.90
N HIS A 171 5.28 -3.86 8.98
CA HIS A 171 4.37 -4.10 10.09
C HIS A 171 3.57 -2.84 10.37
N GLY A 172 2.25 -2.99 10.39
CA GLY A 172 1.28 -1.93 10.70
C GLY A 172 0.45 -2.30 11.92
N TYR A 173 0.14 -1.29 12.71
CA TYR A 173 -0.79 -1.35 13.83
C TYR A 173 -1.77 -0.17 13.75
N GLU A 174 -3.06 -0.44 13.94
CA GLU A 174 -4.13 0.55 13.92
C GLU A 174 -5.07 0.30 15.10
N ASP A 175 -5.30 1.35 15.90
CA ASP A 175 -6.14 1.25 17.10
C ASP A 175 -7.63 1.10 16.75
N ASP A 176 -8.14 1.94 15.88
CA ASP A 176 -9.57 2.01 15.53
C ASP A 176 -9.75 1.83 14.02
N TRP A 177 -9.43 0.64 13.53
CA TRP A 177 -9.65 0.30 12.13
C TRP A 177 -11.12 0.02 11.86
N LEU A 178 -11.72 0.85 11.02
CA LEU A 178 -13.12 0.75 10.63
C LEU A 178 -13.27 -0.24 9.47
N ASN A 179 -14.16 -1.22 9.64
CA ASN A 179 -14.48 -2.23 8.64
C ASN A 179 -15.99 -2.28 8.41
N TRP A 180 -16.40 -2.30 7.15
CA TRP A 180 -17.80 -2.52 6.78
C TRP A 180 -18.18 -3.98 7.00
N ILE A 181 -19.32 -4.22 7.60
CA ILE A 181 -19.86 -5.56 7.89
C ILE A 181 -21.03 -5.86 6.96
N ASP A 182 -22.08 -5.05 7.03
CA ASP A 182 -23.29 -5.22 6.22
C ASP A 182 -24.12 -3.92 6.24
N ASP A 183 -24.73 -3.57 5.13
CA ASP A 183 -25.54 -2.33 4.96
C ASP A 183 -24.93 -1.11 5.67
N ASN A 184 -25.48 -0.66 6.77
CA ASN A 184 -24.98 0.43 7.59
C ASN A 184 -24.29 -0.03 8.89
N LEU A 185 -24.08 -1.34 9.07
CA LEU A 185 -23.36 -1.90 10.20
C LEU A 185 -21.86 -1.89 9.94
N LEU A 186 -21.10 -1.30 10.85
CA LEU A 186 -19.64 -1.22 10.82
C LEU A 186 -19.06 -1.80 12.09
N GLY A 187 -17.87 -2.38 11.96
CA GLY A 187 -17.05 -2.84 13.07
C GLY A 187 -15.79 -1.98 13.21
N ILE A 188 -15.46 -1.60 14.43
CA ILE A 188 -14.17 -0.98 14.77
C ILE A 188 -13.32 -2.03 15.47
N TYR A 189 -12.07 -2.20 15.02
CA TYR A 189 -11.15 -3.23 15.46
C TYR A 189 -9.77 -2.65 15.77
N GLN A 190 -9.05 -3.31 16.65
CA GLN A 190 -7.60 -3.19 16.69
C GLN A 190 -7.00 -4.09 15.61
N ARG A 191 -6.30 -3.51 14.64
CA ARG A 191 -5.69 -4.24 13.53
C ARG A 191 -4.17 -4.28 13.64
N LYS A 192 -3.60 -5.47 13.48
CA LYS A 192 -2.17 -5.68 13.21
C LYS A 192 -2.01 -6.29 11.84
N GLN A 193 -1.21 -5.70 10.99
CA GLN A 193 -0.90 -6.21 9.65
C GLN A 193 0.60 -6.45 9.50
N ARG A 194 0.96 -7.50 8.79
CA ARG A 194 2.34 -7.82 8.42
C ARG A 194 2.36 -8.17 6.94
N THR A 195 3.25 -7.53 6.21
CA THR A 195 3.47 -7.80 4.78
C THR A 195 4.92 -8.20 4.59
N THR A 196 5.14 -9.33 3.93
CA THR A 196 6.46 -9.80 3.54
C THR A 196 6.49 -10.04 2.04
N VAL A 197 7.46 -9.48 1.36
CA VAL A 197 7.71 -9.74 -0.07
C VAL A 197 9.14 -10.20 -0.24
N VAL A 198 9.30 -11.35 -0.85
CA VAL A 198 10.60 -11.90 -1.24
C VAL A 198 10.61 -12.05 -2.75
N SER A 199 11.66 -11.62 -3.40
CA SER A 199 11.85 -11.86 -4.83
C SER A 199 13.29 -12.19 -5.17
N MET A 200 13.44 -13.02 -6.20
CA MET A 200 14.72 -13.36 -6.81
C MET A 200 14.56 -13.23 -8.33
N ASN A 201 15.53 -12.55 -8.96
CA ASN A 201 15.64 -12.49 -10.41
C ASN A 201 17.02 -12.99 -10.81
N TRP A 202 17.07 -13.96 -11.71
CA TRP A 202 18.31 -14.50 -12.26
C TRP A 202 18.24 -14.54 -13.79
N PHE A 203 19.33 -14.15 -14.42
CA PHE A 203 19.52 -14.21 -15.87
C PHE A 203 20.73 -15.09 -16.17
N GLY A 204 20.50 -16.23 -16.83
CA GLY A 204 21.53 -17.18 -17.25
C GLY A 204 21.93 -16.93 -18.71
N GLY A 205 22.87 -15.98 -18.91
CA GLY A 205 23.18 -15.49 -20.26
C GLY A 205 21.97 -14.79 -20.89
N ASP A 206 21.91 -14.81 -22.24
CA ASP A 206 20.88 -14.11 -23.00
C ASP A 206 19.57 -14.90 -23.11
N LYS A 207 19.62 -16.22 -22.82
CA LYS A 207 18.51 -17.12 -23.11
C LYS A 207 17.65 -17.52 -21.90
N HIS A 208 18.19 -17.46 -20.71
CA HIS A 208 17.52 -17.96 -19.50
C HIS A 208 17.13 -16.84 -18.55
N GLU A 209 15.91 -16.87 -18.08
CA GLU A 209 15.42 -15.98 -17.02
C GLU A 209 14.62 -16.77 -16.01
N LEU A 210 15.00 -16.69 -14.73
CA LEU A 210 14.25 -17.24 -13.61
C LEU A 210 13.82 -16.11 -12.68
N ARG A 211 12.52 -16.02 -12.42
CA ARG A 211 11.94 -15.12 -11.41
C ARG A 211 11.20 -15.92 -10.38
N VAL A 212 11.48 -15.64 -9.12
CA VAL A 212 10.72 -16.16 -7.99
C VAL A 212 10.16 -14.97 -7.22
N LYS A 213 8.88 -15.01 -6.90
CA LYS A 213 8.24 -14.00 -6.06
C LYS A 213 7.32 -14.67 -5.06
N ALA A 214 7.46 -14.31 -3.79
CA ALA A 214 6.52 -14.63 -2.73
C ALA A 214 6.03 -13.31 -2.10
N GLN A 215 4.73 -13.16 -1.97
CA GLN A 215 4.10 -12.09 -1.23
C GLN A 215 3.14 -12.69 -0.22
N MET A 216 3.29 -12.31 1.02
CA MET A 216 2.46 -12.78 2.12
C MET A 216 1.93 -11.57 2.87
N VAL A 217 0.62 -11.53 3.08
CA VAL A 217 -0.06 -10.56 3.93
C VAL A 217 -0.79 -11.32 5.01
N ALA A 218 -0.53 -10.97 6.26
CA ALA A 218 -1.23 -11.53 7.39
C ALA A 218 -1.71 -10.40 8.28
N PHE A 219 -2.99 -10.40 8.66
CA PHE A 219 -3.47 -9.48 9.67
C PHE A 219 -4.45 -10.12 10.65
N THR A 220 -4.54 -9.51 11.82
CA THR A 220 -5.51 -9.85 12.86
C THR A 220 -6.34 -8.61 13.18
N ALA A 221 -7.63 -8.80 13.34
CA ALA A 221 -8.60 -7.81 13.77
C ALA A 221 -9.21 -8.27 15.11
N ARG A 222 -8.94 -7.53 16.18
CA ARG A 222 -9.28 -7.90 17.56
C ARG A 222 -10.16 -6.85 18.21
N GLN A 223 -10.75 -7.20 19.34
CA GLN A 223 -11.54 -6.31 20.20
C GLN A 223 -12.59 -5.54 19.39
N PRO A 224 -13.49 -6.25 18.68
CA PRO A 224 -14.50 -5.60 17.87
C PRO A 224 -15.50 -4.82 18.70
N SER A 225 -15.94 -3.67 18.16
CA SER A 225 -17.08 -2.89 18.66
C SER A 225 -17.98 -2.57 17.47
N ALA A 226 -19.28 -2.75 17.62
CA ALA A 226 -20.26 -2.55 16.56
C ALA A 226 -20.85 -1.14 16.58
N TYR A 227 -21.04 -0.57 15.39
CA TYR A 227 -21.62 0.75 15.17
C TYR A 227 -22.60 0.73 14.01
N LEU A 228 -23.67 1.52 14.11
CA LEU A 228 -24.53 1.83 12.98
C LEU A 228 -24.21 3.22 12.45
N GLY A 229 -24.02 3.33 11.15
CA GLY A 229 -23.96 4.59 10.43
C GLY A 229 -25.33 5.14 10.13
N ASP A 230 -25.49 6.45 10.12
CA ASP A 230 -26.73 7.13 9.74
C ASP A 230 -26.58 7.91 8.43
N LEU A 231 -27.68 8.49 7.95
CA LEU A 231 -27.72 9.32 6.73
C LEU A 231 -26.83 10.58 6.80
N LYS A 232 -26.46 11.02 8.00
CA LYS A 232 -25.58 12.20 8.21
C LYS A 232 -24.12 11.78 8.36
N GLY A 233 -23.83 10.47 8.44
CA GLY A 233 -22.51 9.90 8.59
C GLY A 233 -22.04 9.76 10.04
N ALA A 234 -22.94 9.93 11.02
CA ALA A 234 -22.59 9.67 12.42
C ALA A 234 -22.58 8.16 12.70
N LEU A 235 -21.68 7.75 13.59
CA LEU A 235 -21.55 6.39 14.08
C LEU A 235 -22.14 6.29 15.48
N THR A 236 -23.14 5.44 15.66
CA THR A 236 -23.78 5.17 16.94
C THR A 236 -23.42 3.76 17.41
N PRO A 237 -22.85 3.58 18.62
CA PRO A 237 -22.54 2.26 19.14
C PRO A 237 -23.80 1.42 19.34
N VAL A 238 -23.73 0.13 19.03
CA VAL A 238 -24.82 -0.82 19.15
C VAL A 238 -24.33 -2.11 19.80
N ASP A 239 -25.23 -2.78 20.52
CA ASP A 239 -24.94 -4.07 21.15
C ASP A 239 -25.17 -5.22 20.16
N VAL A 240 -24.27 -5.32 19.20
CA VAL A 240 -24.20 -6.42 18.23
C VAL A 240 -22.89 -7.14 18.43
N ALA A 241 -22.95 -8.44 18.66
CA ALA A 241 -21.78 -9.27 18.84
C ALA A 241 -21.03 -9.44 17.49
N LEU A 242 -19.81 -8.92 17.44
CA LEU A 242 -18.90 -9.14 16.33
C LEU A 242 -17.77 -10.09 16.76
N SER A 243 -17.32 -10.92 15.84
CA SER A 243 -16.19 -11.82 16.10
C SER A 243 -14.87 -11.17 15.70
N PRO A 244 -13.78 -11.38 16.47
CA PRO A 244 -12.44 -11.13 15.99
C PRO A 244 -12.15 -12.08 14.82
N PHE A 245 -11.20 -11.69 13.97
CA PHE A 245 -10.79 -12.52 12.85
C PHE A 245 -9.33 -12.32 12.47
N SER A 246 -8.78 -13.32 11.79
CA SER A 246 -7.46 -13.26 11.17
C SER A 246 -7.56 -13.50 9.67
N LEU A 247 -6.70 -12.85 8.90
CA LEU A 247 -6.60 -13.03 7.46
C LEU A 247 -5.17 -13.37 7.07
N SER A 248 -5.06 -14.33 6.18
CA SER A 248 -3.81 -14.76 5.56
C SER A 248 -3.97 -14.76 4.04
N ASP A 249 -3.07 -14.10 3.35
CA ASP A 249 -3.06 -14.00 1.88
C ASP A 249 -1.66 -14.36 1.37
N LEU A 250 -1.57 -15.29 0.44
CA LEU A 250 -0.35 -15.76 -0.19
C LEU A 250 -0.45 -15.64 -1.69
N ALA A 251 0.58 -15.06 -2.30
CA ALA A 251 0.85 -15.16 -3.72
C ALA A 251 2.30 -15.61 -3.92
N PHE A 252 2.48 -16.85 -4.35
CA PHE A 252 3.78 -17.41 -4.69
C PHE A 252 3.84 -17.75 -6.17
N GLN A 253 4.92 -17.35 -6.84
CA GLN A 253 5.12 -17.66 -8.25
C GLN A 253 6.59 -17.93 -8.54
N VAL A 254 6.85 -19.00 -9.28
CA VAL A 254 8.12 -19.28 -9.96
C VAL A 254 7.86 -19.20 -11.44
N ARG A 255 8.60 -18.38 -12.14
CA ARG A 255 8.52 -18.22 -13.59
C ARG A 255 9.90 -18.43 -14.21
N TYR A 256 10.01 -19.42 -15.05
CA TYR A 256 11.19 -19.64 -15.90
C TYR A 256 10.85 -19.34 -17.36
N ARG A 257 11.73 -18.60 -18.02
CA ARG A 257 11.67 -18.34 -19.45
C ARG A 257 12.96 -18.81 -20.12
N TYR A 258 12.80 -19.52 -21.21
CA TYR A 258 13.91 -19.94 -22.07
C TYR A 258 13.69 -19.46 -23.49
N GLU A 259 14.68 -18.79 -24.09
CA GLU A 259 14.67 -18.43 -25.50
C GLU A 259 15.18 -19.62 -26.32
N VAL A 260 14.25 -20.33 -26.96
CA VAL A 260 14.55 -21.52 -27.78
C VAL A 260 15.22 -21.11 -29.08
N LEU A 261 14.66 -20.11 -29.73
CA LEU A 261 15.16 -19.46 -30.95
C LEU A 261 14.92 -17.94 -30.83
N PRO A 262 15.56 -17.10 -31.63
CA PRO A 262 15.26 -15.68 -31.64
C PRO A 262 13.76 -15.40 -31.71
N LEU A 263 13.21 -14.68 -30.72
CA LEU A 263 11.79 -14.35 -30.55
C LEU A 263 10.85 -15.53 -30.26
N ALA A 264 11.37 -16.75 -30.05
CA ALA A 264 10.59 -17.92 -29.64
C ALA A 264 10.94 -18.29 -28.18
N TYR A 265 9.94 -18.33 -27.31
CA TYR A 265 10.12 -18.51 -25.88
C TYR A 265 9.30 -19.66 -25.32
N LEU A 266 9.94 -20.49 -24.51
CA LEU A 266 9.29 -21.42 -23.62
C LEU A 266 9.13 -20.76 -22.25
N TYR A 267 7.91 -20.77 -21.72
CA TYR A 267 7.59 -20.31 -20.36
C TYR A 267 7.15 -21.51 -19.53
N VAL A 268 7.71 -21.63 -18.33
CA VAL A 268 7.27 -22.57 -17.31
C VAL A 268 6.92 -21.73 -16.09
N VAL A 269 5.67 -21.82 -15.65
CA VAL A 269 5.15 -21.03 -14.53
C VAL A 269 4.51 -21.96 -13.52
N TYR A 270 4.96 -21.87 -12.29
CA TYR A 270 4.28 -22.43 -11.14
C TYR A 270 3.73 -21.30 -10.27
N SER A 271 2.47 -21.40 -9.90
CA SER A 271 1.80 -20.41 -9.06
C SER A 271 1.01 -21.11 -7.98
N LYS A 272 1.16 -20.62 -6.74
CA LYS A 272 0.45 -21.13 -5.57
C LYS A 272 -0.01 -19.96 -4.71
N GLY A 273 -1.25 -20.03 -4.19
CA GLY A 273 -1.73 -18.98 -3.30
C GLY A 273 -3.22 -19.04 -3.01
N GLY A 274 -3.66 -18.07 -2.26
CA GLY A 274 -5.05 -17.90 -1.85
C GLY A 274 -5.18 -17.05 -0.62
N ARG A 275 -6.43 -16.73 -0.30
CA ARG A 275 -6.83 -15.93 0.86
C ARG A 275 -7.65 -16.80 1.81
N ILE A 276 -7.24 -16.84 3.08
CA ILE A 276 -7.94 -17.54 4.14
C ILE A 276 -8.33 -16.53 5.21
N VAL A 277 -9.60 -16.56 5.59
CA VAL A 277 -10.16 -15.78 6.70
C VAL A 277 -10.66 -16.76 7.74
N GLU A 278 -10.22 -16.60 8.99
CA GLU A 278 -10.63 -17.41 10.13
C GLU A 278 -11.22 -16.49 11.22
N LEU A 279 -12.28 -16.95 11.87
CA LEU A 279 -12.91 -16.25 12.99
C LEU A 279 -12.14 -16.57 14.29
N ASP A 280 -10.86 -16.17 14.32
CA ASP A 280 -9.97 -16.38 15.46
C ASP A 280 -9.04 -15.19 15.70
N GLU A 281 -8.31 -15.21 16.80
CA GLU A 281 -7.30 -14.20 17.16
C GLU A 281 -5.86 -14.68 16.91
N GLU A 282 -5.65 -15.61 15.99
CA GLU A 282 -4.30 -16.10 15.71
C GLU A 282 -3.36 -14.98 15.26
N ASP A 283 -2.28 -14.78 16.00
CA ASP A 283 -1.30 -13.70 15.77
C ASP A 283 0.11 -14.27 15.49
N ARG A 284 0.29 -15.58 15.54
CA ARG A 284 1.58 -16.20 15.24
C ARG A 284 1.84 -16.17 13.74
N LEU A 285 2.81 -15.36 13.35
CA LEU A 285 3.14 -15.12 11.93
C LEU A 285 3.38 -16.42 11.15
N GLY A 286 4.07 -17.39 11.76
CA GLY A 286 4.32 -18.68 11.14
C GLY A 286 3.02 -19.43 10.79
N LYS A 287 2.05 -19.48 11.70
CA LYS A 287 0.74 -20.11 11.43
C LYS A 287 -0.06 -19.37 10.37
N LEU A 288 -0.09 -18.03 10.44
CA LEU A 288 -0.80 -17.23 9.44
C LEU A 288 -0.19 -17.40 8.04
N TYR A 289 1.13 -17.56 7.92
CA TYR A 289 1.76 -17.83 6.63
C TYR A 289 1.60 -19.27 6.17
N GLN A 290 1.53 -20.22 7.10
CA GLN A 290 1.35 -21.64 6.79
C GLN A 290 -0.06 -21.95 6.24
N ARG A 291 -1.12 -21.30 6.75
CA ARG A 291 -2.51 -21.55 6.36
C ARG A 291 -2.74 -21.51 4.83
N PRO A 292 -2.43 -20.43 4.12
CA PRO A 292 -2.65 -20.37 2.66
C PRO A 292 -1.62 -21.19 1.88
N TRP A 293 -0.52 -21.59 2.50
CA TRP A 293 0.44 -22.51 1.89
C TRP A 293 -0.07 -23.95 1.90
N ASP A 294 -0.66 -24.38 3.00
CA ASP A 294 -1.19 -25.75 3.17
C ASP A 294 -2.57 -25.89 2.49
N ASN A 295 -3.36 -24.82 2.46
CA ASN A 295 -4.70 -24.81 1.87
C ASN A 295 -4.82 -23.73 0.78
N PRO A 296 -4.11 -23.88 -0.35
CA PRO A 296 -4.15 -22.89 -1.41
C PRO A 296 -5.49 -22.91 -2.15
N GLN A 297 -6.00 -21.74 -2.54
CA GLN A 297 -7.15 -21.62 -3.45
C GLN A 297 -6.75 -21.81 -4.92
N ALA A 298 -5.48 -21.58 -5.23
CA ALA A 298 -4.90 -21.82 -6.54
C ALA A 298 -3.54 -22.51 -6.37
N ASP A 299 -3.37 -23.64 -7.05
CA ASP A 299 -2.10 -24.37 -7.19
C ASP A 299 -2.02 -24.82 -8.65
N SER A 300 -1.17 -24.18 -9.43
CA SER A 300 -1.17 -24.35 -10.88
C SER A 300 0.23 -24.42 -11.47
N PHE A 301 0.39 -25.30 -12.43
CA PHE A 301 1.57 -25.42 -13.26
C PHE A 301 1.20 -25.20 -14.72
N THR A 302 1.87 -24.26 -15.36
CA THR A 302 1.59 -23.86 -16.75
C THR A 302 2.85 -23.90 -17.58
N VAL A 303 2.78 -24.52 -18.75
CA VAL A 303 3.81 -24.49 -19.78
C VAL A 303 3.24 -23.81 -21.01
N LYS A 304 3.93 -22.79 -21.54
CA LYS A 304 3.52 -22.03 -22.72
C LYS A 304 4.69 -21.90 -23.67
N LEU A 305 4.49 -22.31 -24.90
CA LEU A 305 5.40 -22.03 -26.00
C LEU A 305 4.84 -20.83 -26.82
N ARG A 306 5.63 -19.77 -26.93
CA ARG A 306 5.36 -18.66 -27.84
C ARG A 306 6.34 -18.75 -29.00
N TYR A 307 5.83 -18.95 -30.18
CA TYR A 307 6.61 -19.01 -31.40
C TYR A 307 6.19 -17.86 -32.31
N ARG A 308 7.16 -17.20 -32.95
CA ARG A 308 6.90 -16.18 -33.95
C ARG A 308 7.34 -16.75 -35.33
N PHE A 309 6.41 -16.82 -36.19
CA PHE A 309 6.63 -17.20 -37.60
C PHE A 309 7.23 -16.03 -38.38
#